data_a8e8d78a9c0b41a31db511c4be5e498f
#
_entry.id   a8e8d78a9c0b41a31db511c4be5e498f
#
_cell.length_a   1.000
_cell.length_b   1.000
_cell.length_c   1.000
_cell.angle_alpha   90.00
_cell.angle_beta   90.00
_cell.angle_gamma   90.00
#
_symmetry.space_group_name_H-M   'P 1'
#
loop_
_entity.id
_entity.type
_entity.pdbx_description
1 polymer ?
#
loop_
_entity_poly.entity_id
_entity_poly.type
_entity_poly.pdbx_seq_one_letter_code
_entity_poly.pdbx_strand_id
1 'polypeptide(L)'
;MRKDEIEKVLFGAVEVLRKGGVILYPTDTVWGLGCDATNPGAVARIYGIKHRDDSKSLVLLSSDLDQIARYVKEIPPMAIDLVEVNDKPMTLIYPGAITYPAPAEGETPKSDKYHLAYNAVAADGTVGIRIPMMDFCLSLAGKLGRPVVSTSANISGQPSPRKFKDIPGEITSAVDYIVDPRLEAGSTGQASQIIRIGLDGEVEIIRS
;
A
#
# COMPACT_ATOMS: atom_id res chain seq x y z
N MET A 1 -8.16 5.91 21.77
CA MET A 1 -8.65 4.50 21.87
C MET A 1 -7.79 3.75 22.86
N ARG A 2 -8.35 2.77 23.58
CA ARG A 2 -7.58 1.88 24.44
C ARG A 2 -6.83 0.84 23.59
N LYS A 3 -5.76 0.28 24.12
CA LYS A 3 -4.91 -0.69 23.40
C LYS A 3 -5.70 -1.92 22.92
N ASP A 4 -6.58 -2.45 23.78
CA ASP A 4 -7.44 -3.59 23.47
C ASP A 4 -8.44 -3.31 22.33
N GLU A 5 -8.93 -2.07 22.23
CA GLU A 5 -9.80 -1.64 21.13
C GLU A 5 -9.03 -1.57 19.82
N ILE A 6 -7.80 -1.03 19.83
CA ILE A 6 -6.94 -0.96 18.65
C ILE A 6 -6.60 -2.36 18.16
N GLU A 7 -6.28 -3.29 19.05
CA GLU A 7 -5.99 -4.69 18.69
C GLU A 7 -7.18 -5.39 18.04
N LYS A 8 -8.40 -5.15 18.52
CA LYS A 8 -9.62 -5.71 17.89
C LYS A 8 -9.85 -5.15 16.49
N VAL A 9 -9.68 -3.84 16.30
CA VAL A 9 -9.79 -3.19 15.00
C VAL A 9 -8.73 -3.73 14.04
N LEU A 10 -7.50 -3.86 14.49
CA LEU A 10 -6.38 -4.40 13.72
C LEU A 10 -6.63 -5.86 13.32
N PHE A 11 -7.10 -6.69 14.26
CA PHE A 11 -7.45 -8.09 13.96
C PHE A 11 -8.54 -8.18 12.88
N GLY A 12 -9.62 -7.38 13.00
CA GLY A 12 -10.69 -7.33 12.01
C GLY A 12 -10.18 -6.94 10.61
N ALA A 13 -9.32 -5.91 10.53
CA ALA A 13 -8.72 -5.49 9.27
C ALA A 13 -7.85 -6.59 8.63
N VAL A 14 -6.99 -7.25 9.42
CA VAL A 14 -6.12 -8.35 8.95
C VAL A 14 -6.94 -9.54 8.44
N GLU A 15 -8.02 -9.91 9.14
CA GLU A 15 -8.90 -11.01 8.71
C GLU A 15 -9.58 -10.73 7.36
N VAL A 16 -10.01 -9.48 7.15
CA VAL A 16 -10.60 -9.07 5.87
C VAL A 16 -9.56 -9.13 4.76
N LEU A 17 -8.35 -8.61 4.99
CA LEU A 17 -7.25 -8.66 4.01
C LEU A 17 -6.89 -10.11 3.65
N ARG A 18 -6.79 -11.01 4.64
CA ARG A 18 -6.49 -12.45 4.41
C ARG A 18 -7.53 -13.16 3.55
N LYS A 19 -8.77 -12.70 3.62
CA LYS A 19 -9.88 -13.22 2.80
C LYS A 19 -9.97 -12.58 1.41
N GLY A 20 -9.01 -11.71 1.04
CA GLY A 20 -8.99 -11.01 -0.23
C GLY A 20 -9.94 -9.81 -0.28
N GLY A 21 -10.35 -9.29 0.88
CA GLY A 21 -11.18 -8.10 0.99
C GLY A 21 -10.39 -6.80 0.84
N VAL A 22 -11.13 -5.71 0.69
CA VAL A 22 -10.63 -4.33 0.61
C VAL A 22 -11.01 -3.60 1.88
N ILE A 23 -10.07 -2.88 2.47
CA ILE A 23 -10.29 -2.06 3.67
C ILE A 23 -10.12 -0.58 3.36
N LEU A 24 -10.82 0.24 4.12
CA LEU A 24 -10.64 1.69 4.20
C LEU A 24 -9.99 2.00 5.55
N TYR A 25 -8.81 2.65 5.55
CA TYR A 25 -8.02 2.82 6.76
C TYR A 25 -7.22 4.12 6.77
N PRO A 26 -6.99 4.73 7.95
CA PRO A 26 -6.14 5.90 8.08
C PRO A 26 -4.66 5.49 7.98
N THR A 27 -3.86 6.37 7.38
CA THR A 27 -2.40 6.25 7.36
C THR A 27 -1.76 7.52 7.93
N ASP A 28 -0.45 7.50 8.12
CA ASP A 28 0.35 8.68 8.48
C ASP A 28 0.27 9.82 7.44
N THR A 29 -0.25 9.55 6.24
CA THR A 29 -0.45 10.53 5.17
C THR A 29 -1.92 10.94 5.03
N VAL A 30 -2.70 10.14 4.34
CA VAL A 30 -4.14 10.35 4.07
C VAL A 30 -4.91 9.06 4.29
N TRP A 31 -6.23 9.11 4.30
CA TRP A 31 -7.04 7.89 4.25
C TRP A 31 -6.78 7.09 2.99
N GLY A 32 -6.59 5.79 3.15
CA GLY A 32 -6.26 4.87 2.08
C GLY A 32 -7.27 3.75 1.89
N LEU A 33 -7.34 3.28 0.65
CA LEU A 33 -7.87 1.96 0.30
C LEU A 33 -6.72 0.97 0.32
N GLY A 34 -6.94 -0.19 0.95
CA GLY A 34 -5.93 -1.23 1.07
C GLY A 34 -6.45 -2.63 0.82
N CYS A 35 -5.58 -3.46 0.29
CA CYS A 35 -5.78 -4.90 0.15
C CYS A 35 -4.44 -5.62 0.28
N ASP A 36 -4.47 -6.95 0.33
CA ASP A 36 -3.26 -7.78 0.23
C ASP A 36 -2.59 -7.58 -1.13
N ALA A 37 -1.36 -7.05 -1.13
CA ALA A 37 -0.61 -6.75 -2.36
C ALA A 37 -0.19 -8.00 -3.15
N THR A 38 -0.39 -9.19 -2.61
CA THR A 38 -0.13 -10.47 -3.29
C THR A 38 -1.37 -11.06 -3.96
N ASN A 39 -2.54 -10.42 -3.79
CA ASN A 39 -3.82 -10.90 -4.34
C ASN A 39 -4.26 -10.06 -5.54
N PRO A 40 -4.11 -10.55 -6.79
CA PRO A 40 -4.46 -9.79 -7.99
C PRO A 40 -5.95 -9.46 -8.11
N GLY A 41 -6.84 -10.29 -7.57
CA GLY A 41 -8.28 -10.03 -7.56
C GLY A 41 -8.64 -8.87 -6.62
N ALA A 42 -8.02 -8.81 -5.44
CA ALA A 42 -8.21 -7.71 -4.50
C ALA A 42 -7.64 -6.40 -5.03
N VAL A 43 -6.47 -6.44 -5.69
CA VAL A 43 -5.86 -5.28 -6.36
C VAL A 43 -6.77 -4.77 -7.48
N ALA A 44 -7.32 -5.64 -8.32
CA ALA A 44 -8.27 -5.27 -9.37
C ALA A 44 -9.54 -4.60 -8.80
N ARG A 45 -10.05 -5.04 -7.64
CA ARG A 45 -11.16 -4.36 -6.97
C ARG A 45 -10.82 -2.93 -6.58
N ILE A 46 -9.61 -2.65 -6.11
CA ILE A 46 -9.18 -1.27 -5.80
C ILE A 46 -9.20 -0.40 -7.06
N TYR A 47 -8.72 -0.89 -8.19
CA TYR A 47 -8.81 -0.16 -9.45
C TYR A 47 -10.26 0.12 -9.84
N GLY A 48 -11.15 -0.87 -9.73
CA GLY A 48 -12.59 -0.69 -9.97
C GLY A 48 -13.23 0.36 -9.06
N ILE A 49 -13.00 0.30 -7.75
CA ILE A 49 -13.52 1.27 -6.76
C ILE A 49 -13.06 2.69 -7.07
N LYS A 50 -11.84 2.85 -7.52
CA LYS A 50 -11.26 4.17 -7.84
C LYS A 50 -11.58 4.68 -9.23
N HIS A 51 -12.22 3.90 -10.07
CA HIS A 51 -12.35 4.18 -11.52
C HIS A 51 -10.98 4.53 -12.13
N ARG A 52 -9.97 3.76 -11.76
CA ARG A 52 -8.57 4.00 -12.11
C ARG A 52 -8.11 3.00 -13.16
N ASP A 53 -7.37 3.52 -14.15
CA ASP A 53 -6.63 2.69 -15.09
C ASP A 53 -5.54 1.90 -14.36
N ASP A 54 -5.45 0.60 -14.59
CA ASP A 54 -4.48 -0.32 -13.99
C ASP A 54 -3.04 -0.12 -14.52
N SER A 55 -2.86 0.70 -15.56
CA SER A 55 -1.53 1.12 -16.02
C SER A 55 -0.75 1.95 -15.00
N LYS A 56 -1.42 2.52 -13.97
CA LYS A 56 -0.80 3.32 -12.92
C LYS A 56 -0.51 2.48 -11.70
N SER A 57 0.77 2.20 -11.43
CA SER A 57 1.23 1.46 -10.25
C SER A 57 0.67 2.02 -8.93
N LEU A 58 0.54 1.14 -7.95
CA LEU A 58 0.07 1.43 -6.59
C LEU A 58 1.26 1.54 -5.64
N VAL A 59 1.10 2.31 -4.56
CA VAL A 59 2.04 2.30 -3.44
C VAL A 59 1.68 1.15 -2.51
N LEU A 60 2.69 0.47 -1.98
CA LEU A 60 2.57 -0.59 -0.99
C LEU A 60 3.10 -0.13 0.36
N LEU A 61 2.49 -0.57 1.46
CA LEU A 61 3.03 -0.44 2.81
C LEU A 61 3.69 -1.74 3.24
N SER A 62 4.87 -1.62 3.82
CA SER A 62 5.62 -2.72 4.45
C SER A 62 5.89 -2.41 5.91
N SER A 63 6.04 -3.44 6.75
CA SER A 63 6.38 -3.28 8.16
C SER A 63 7.84 -2.85 8.38
N ASP A 64 8.75 -3.29 7.51
CA ASP A 64 10.20 -3.16 7.66
C ASP A 64 10.94 -3.49 6.36
N LEU A 65 12.26 -3.30 6.37
CA LEU A 65 13.15 -3.65 5.24
C LEU A 65 13.22 -5.17 4.99
N ASP A 66 13.13 -5.99 6.03
CA ASP A 66 13.13 -7.45 5.89
C ASP A 66 11.88 -7.95 5.14
N GLN A 67 10.75 -7.29 5.35
CA GLN A 67 9.55 -7.58 4.58
C GLN A 67 9.73 -7.12 3.13
N ILE A 68 10.31 -5.95 2.87
CA ILE A 68 10.59 -5.46 1.51
C ILE A 68 11.52 -6.43 0.77
N ALA A 69 12.60 -6.91 1.41
CA ALA A 69 13.57 -7.83 0.84
C ALA A 69 12.96 -9.15 0.32
N ARG A 70 11.77 -9.51 0.78
CA ARG A 70 11.05 -10.70 0.28
C ARG A 70 10.32 -10.48 -1.04
N TYR A 71 10.13 -9.21 -1.46
CA TYR A 71 9.31 -8.83 -2.61
C TYR A 71 10.06 -8.04 -3.68
N VAL A 72 11.34 -7.78 -3.47
CA VAL A 72 12.25 -7.22 -4.47
C VAL A 72 13.50 -8.08 -4.58
N LYS A 73 14.10 -8.17 -5.77
CA LYS A 73 15.28 -9.01 -6.01
C LYS A 73 16.48 -8.55 -5.21
N GLU A 74 16.62 -7.24 -5.04
CA GLU A 74 17.72 -6.60 -4.33
C GLU A 74 17.25 -5.26 -3.78
N ILE A 75 17.67 -4.92 -2.56
CA ILE A 75 17.45 -3.59 -1.97
C ILE A 75 18.68 -2.74 -2.29
N PRO A 76 18.53 -1.62 -3.02
CA PRO A 76 19.64 -0.70 -3.26
C PRO A 76 20.23 -0.21 -1.93
N PRO A 77 21.57 -0.15 -1.75
CA PRO A 77 22.18 0.35 -0.50
C PRO A 77 21.66 1.73 -0.08
N MET A 78 21.52 2.63 -1.03
CA MET A 78 20.95 3.97 -0.78
C MET A 78 19.54 3.93 -0.18
N ALA A 79 18.74 2.89 -0.47
CA ALA A 79 17.41 2.75 0.12
C ALA A 79 17.49 2.49 1.63
N ILE A 80 18.47 1.73 2.08
CA ILE A 80 18.70 1.45 3.50
C ILE A 80 19.04 2.74 4.22
N ASP A 81 20.02 3.48 3.71
CA ASP A 81 20.45 4.76 4.30
C ASP A 81 19.28 5.77 4.37
N LEU A 82 18.50 5.88 3.30
CA LEU A 82 17.35 6.79 3.27
C LEU A 82 16.26 6.39 4.27
N VAL A 83 15.98 5.10 4.43
CA VAL A 83 14.98 4.62 5.40
C VAL A 83 15.44 4.87 6.82
N GLU A 84 16.74 4.69 7.13
CA GLU A 84 17.29 4.88 8.48
C GLU A 84 17.27 6.35 8.93
N VAL A 85 17.51 7.31 8.02
CA VAL A 85 17.55 8.74 8.37
C VAL A 85 16.24 9.47 8.16
N ASN A 86 15.21 8.78 7.65
CA ASN A 86 13.96 9.40 7.24
C ASN A 86 13.06 9.78 8.43
N ASP A 87 12.62 11.04 8.46
CA ASP A 87 11.72 11.60 9.46
C ASP A 87 10.35 12.03 8.91
N LYS A 88 10.07 11.72 7.62
CA LYS A 88 8.83 12.10 6.92
C LYS A 88 8.27 10.94 6.10
N PRO A 89 6.96 10.92 5.81
CA PRO A 89 6.39 9.89 4.94
C PRO A 89 7.05 9.87 3.56
N MET A 90 7.82 8.81 3.29
CA MET A 90 8.60 8.63 2.06
C MET A 90 8.26 7.30 1.41
N THR A 91 8.03 7.31 0.10
CA THR A 91 7.86 6.13 -0.74
C THR A 91 9.10 5.97 -1.61
N LEU A 92 9.73 4.81 -1.57
CA LEU A 92 10.83 4.47 -2.45
C LEU A 92 10.34 3.56 -3.59
N ILE A 93 10.73 3.87 -4.82
CA ILE A 93 10.47 3.02 -5.98
C ILE A 93 11.68 2.11 -6.16
N TYR A 94 11.45 0.82 -5.90
CA TYR A 94 12.45 -0.24 -5.98
C TYR A 94 12.43 -0.90 -7.35
N PRO A 95 13.59 -1.24 -7.94
CA PRO A 95 13.67 -2.08 -9.12
C PRO A 95 13.46 -3.56 -8.77
N GLY A 96 13.14 -4.37 -9.79
CA GLY A 96 13.17 -5.82 -9.66
C GLY A 96 12.11 -6.42 -8.73
N ALA A 97 10.87 -5.93 -8.80
CA ALA A 97 9.76 -6.53 -8.06
C ALA A 97 9.62 -8.04 -8.36
N ILE A 98 9.40 -8.83 -7.31
CA ILE A 98 9.16 -10.28 -7.44
C ILE A 98 7.66 -10.49 -7.67
N THR A 99 7.29 -10.81 -8.89
CA THR A 99 5.92 -10.99 -9.34
C THR A 99 5.81 -12.06 -10.41
N TYR A 100 4.62 -12.61 -10.63
CA TYR A 100 4.32 -13.40 -11.81
C TYR A 100 4.07 -12.51 -13.02
N PRO A 101 4.26 -13.01 -14.25
CA PRO A 101 3.84 -12.29 -15.43
C PRO A 101 2.31 -12.09 -15.44
N ALA A 102 1.85 -11.06 -16.14
CA ALA A 102 0.42 -10.88 -16.39
C ALA A 102 -0.16 -12.14 -17.07
N PRO A 103 -1.38 -12.58 -16.70
CA PRO A 103 -2.01 -13.74 -17.33
C PRO A 103 -2.34 -13.44 -18.81
N ALA A 104 -2.36 -14.44 -19.65
CA ALA A 104 -2.92 -14.33 -20.99
C ALA A 104 -4.45 -14.14 -20.89
N GLU A 105 -5.06 -13.71 -22.01
CA GLU A 105 -6.51 -13.52 -22.06
C GLU A 105 -7.26 -14.84 -21.73
N GLY A 106 -8.17 -14.76 -20.76
CA GLY A 106 -8.92 -15.90 -20.28
C GLY A 106 -8.21 -16.79 -19.24
N GLU A 107 -6.95 -16.52 -18.91
CA GLU A 107 -6.23 -17.22 -17.87
C GLU A 107 -6.47 -16.64 -16.48
N THR A 108 -6.48 -17.50 -15.46
CA THR A 108 -6.51 -17.07 -14.07
C THR A 108 -5.13 -16.58 -13.63
N PRO A 109 -5.01 -15.39 -13.02
CA PRO A 109 -3.74 -14.89 -12.52
C PRO A 109 -3.13 -15.84 -11.47
N LYS A 110 -1.84 -16.12 -11.58
CA LYS A 110 -1.08 -16.81 -10.52
C LYS A 110 -0.96 -15.89 -9.30
N SER A 111 -1.12 -16.48 -8.13
CA SER A 111 -1.05 -15.76 -6.85
C SER A 111 -0.54 -16.67 -5.76
N ASP A 112 0.37 -16.17 -4.95
CA ASP A 112 0.81 -16.75 -3.69
C ASP A 112 1.36 -15.67 -2.75
N LYS A 113 1.72 -16.06 -1.53
CA LYS A 113 2.22 -15.12 -0.52
C LYS A 113 3.68 -14.65 -0.73
N TYR A 114 4.38 -15.13 -1.75
CA TYR A 114 5.79 -14.85 -2.02
C TYR A 114 5.99 -13.92 -3.21
N HIS A 115 4.96 -13.65 -3.98
CA HIS A 115 4.99 -12.81 -5.17
C HIS A 115 3.96 -11.69 -5.04
N LEU A 116 4.35 -10.49 -5.42
CA LEU A 116 3.40 -9.39 -5.58
C LEU A 116 2.42 -9.72 -6.71
N ALA A 117 1.20 -9.23 -6.58
CA ALA A 117 0.23 -9.29 -7.67
C ALA A 117 0.78 -8.54 -8.90
N TYR A 118 0.66 -9.13 -10.09
CA TYR A 118 1.20 -8.55 -11.32
C TYR A 118 0.66 -7.12 -11.57
N ASN A 119 -0.58 -6.87 -11.20
CA ASN A 119 -1.25 -5.57 -11.34
C ASN A 119 -0.97 -4.58 -10.19
N ALA A 120 -0.16 -4.95 -9.21
CA ALA A 120 0.38 -4.03 -8.21
C ALA A 120 1.78 -3.49 -8.57
N VAL A 121 2.40 -4.04 -9.61
CA VAL A 121 3.76 -3.72 -10.08
C VAL A 121 3.68 -2.90 -11.35
N ALA A 122 4.60 -1.95 -11.54
CA ALA A 122 4.66 -1.15 -12.77
C ALA A 122 5.14 -2.00 -13.96
N ALA A 123 4.81 -1.57 -15.18
CA ALA A 123 5.17 -2.29 -16.42
C ALA A 123 6.69 -2.44 -16.61
N ASP A 124 7.50 -1.54 -16.04
CA ASP A 124 8.96 -1.59 -16.04
C ASP A 124 9.55 -2.52 -14.95
N GLY A 125 8.70 -3.22 -14.20
CA GLY A 125 9.10 -4.12 -13.11
C GLY A 125 9.49 -3.39 -11.83
N THR A 126 9.22 -2.09 -11.70
CA THR A 126 9.45 -1.35 -10.47
C THR A 126 8.21 -1.37 -9.56
N VAL A 127 8.41 -1.14 -8.26
CA VAL A 127 7.34 -1.07 -7.27
C VAL A 127 7.61 0.01 -6.23
N GLY A 128 6.61 0.85 -5.95
CA GLY A 128 6.68 1.84 -4.89
C GLY A 128 6.31 1.23 -3.55
N ILE A 129 7.26 1.18 -2.61
CA ILE A 129 7.02 0.66 -1.25
C ILE A 129 7.44 1.71 -0.24
N ARG A 130 6.69 1.84 0.84
CA ARG A 130 7.10 2.65 1.99
C ARG A 130 6.88 1.92 3.31
N ILE A 131 7.72 2.23 4.28
CA ILE A 131 7.53 1.87 5.67
C ILE A 131 6.76 3.03 6.31
N PRO A 132 5.51 2.84 6.76
CA PRO A 132 4.72 3.91 7.34
C PRO A 132 5.24 4.28 8.73
N MET A 133 4.98 5.53 9.15
CA MET A 133 5.37 6.03 10.48
C MET A 133 4.25 5.83 11.51
N MET A 134 3.08 5.37 11.11
CA MET A 134 1.94 5.11 12.00
C MET A 134 1.97 3.66 12.50
N ASP A 135 2.00 3.44 13.81
CA ASP A 135 2.06 2.13 14.47
C ASP A 135 0.95 1.17 14.00
N PHE A 136 -0.25 1.70 13.76
CA PHE A 136 -1.35 0.89 13.22
C PHE A 136 -1.01 0.29 11.86
N CYS A 137 -0.45 1.09 10.95
CA CYS A 137 -0.07 0.64 9.61
C CYS A 137 1.11 -0.33 9.63
N LEU A 138 2.11 -0.08 10.48
CA LEU A 138 3.23 -1.01 10.72
C LEU A 138 2.71 -2.37 11.21
N SER A 139 1.83 -2.32 12.24
CA SER A 139 1.21 -3.53 12.80
C SER A 139 0.33 -4.26 11.79
N LEU A 140 -0.36 -3.53 10.91
CA LEU A 140 -1.22 -4.11 9.87
C LEU A 140 -0.40 -4.94 8.87
N ALA A 141 0.65 -4.36 8.31
CA ALA A 141 1.56 -5.05 7.38
C ALA A 141 2.31 -6.20 8.06
N GLY A 142 2.79 -5.99 9.30
CA GLY A 142 3.47 -7.01 10.08
C GLY A 142 2.59 -8.22 10.43
N LYS A 143 1.35 -7.98 10.92
CA LYS A 143 0.40 -9.07 11.25
C LYS A 143 -0.17 -9.77 10.01
N LEU A 144 -0.33 -9.06 8.90
CA LEU A 144 -0.65 -9.69 7.62
C LEU A 144 0.51 -10.58 7.15
N GLY A 145 1.76 -10.17 7.42
CA GLY A 145 2.99 -10.82 6.98
C GLY A 145 3.31 -10.59 5.50
N ARG A 146 2.63 -9.63 4.86
CA ARG A 146 2.73 -9.26 3.44
C ARG A 146 2.51 -7.76 3.29
N PRO A 147 3.02 -7.14 2.19
CA PRO A 147 2.73 -5.74 1.92
C PRO A 147 1.23 -5.50 1.71
N VAL A 148 0.79 -4.33 2.14
CA VAL A 148 -0.60 -3.87 1.98
C VAL A 148 -0.63 -2.79 0.91
N VAL A 149 -1.49 -2.91 -0.10
CA VAL A 149 -1.75 -1.81 -1.04
C VAL A 149 -2.22 -0.58 -0.25
N SER A 150 -1.71 0.58 -0.62
CA SER A 150 -2.09 1.86 -0.02
C SER A 150 -2.26 2.92 -1.10
N THR A 151 -3.48 3.21 -1.45
CA THR A 151 -3.83 4.29 -2.38
C THR A 151 -4.87 5.20 -1.75
N SER A 152 -4.80 6.51 -2.04
CA SER A 152 -5.72 7.49 -1.44
C SER A 152 -7.20 7.14 -1.68
N ALA A 153 -8.05 7.40 -0.67
CA ALA A 153 -9.47 7.05 -0.66
C ALA A 153 -10.33 8.05 -1.44
N ASN A 154 -9.99 8.31 -2.72
CA ASN A 154 -10.70 9.19 -3.65
C ASN A 154 -10.90 8.48 -4.99
N ILE A 155 -11.91 8.89 -5.74
CA ILE A 155 -12.04 8.54 -7.16
C ILE A 155 -10.87 9.15 -7.94
N SER A 156 -10.35 8.44 -8.91
CA SER A 156 -9.19 8.88 -9.69
C SER A 156 -9.41 10.27 -10.29
N GLY A 157 -8.41 11.14 -10.17
CA GLY A 157 -8.49 12.53 -10.63
C GLY A 157 -9.14 13.52 -9.65
N GLN A 158 -9.78 13.04 -8.58
CA GLN A 158 -10.32 13.90 -7.52
C GLN A 158 -9.29 14.15 -6.40
N PRO A 159 -9.43 15.22 -5.60
CA PRO A 159 -8.58 15.48 -4.45
C PRO A 159 -8.63 14.34 -3.41
N SER A 160 -7.49 14.05 -2.78
CA SER A 160 -7.45 13.08 -1.68
C SER A 160 -8.15 13.64 -0.43
N PRO A 161 -9.04 12.85 0.22
CA PRO A 161 -9.72 13.28 1.44
C PRO A 161 -8.73 13.40 2.59
N ARG A 162 -8.82 14.50 3.34
CA ARG A 162 -7.97 14.74 4.51
C ARG A 162 -8.51 14.07 5.77
N LYS A 163 -9.82 13.89 5.85
CA LYS A 163 -10.52 13.29 7.00
C LYS A 163 -11.54 12.26 6.53
N PHE A 164 -11.90 11.35 7.41
CA PHE A 164 -12.91 10.34 7.15
C PHE A 164 -14.23 10.92 6.59
N LYS A 165 -14.71 12.01 7.16
CA LYS A 165 -15.97 12.67 6.73
C LYS A 165 -15.96 13.19 5.30
N ASP A 166 -14.78 13.38 4.72
CA ASP A 166 -14.57 13.91 3.36
C ASP A 166 -14.51 12.79 2.31
N ILE A 167 -14.56 11.51 2.74
CA ILE A 167 -14.50 10.35 1.84
C ILE A 167 -15.84 10.18 1.13
N PRO A 168 -15.85 10.03 -0.21
CA PRO A 168 -17.09 9.80 -0.95
C PRO A 168 -17.85 8.56 -0.47
N GLY A 169 -19.18 8.65 -0.37
CA GLY A 169 -20.05 7.55 0.01
C GLY A 169 -19.91 6.31 -0.89
N GLU A 170 -19.64 6.53 -2.17
CA GLU A 170 -19.33 5.46 -3.13
C GLU A 170 -18.16 4.60 -2.68
N ILE A 171 -17.10 5.21 -2.15
CA ILE A 171 -15.92 4.47 -1.64
C ILE A 171 -16.24 3.73 -0.34
N THR A 172 -16.91 4.40 0.61
CA THR A 172 -17.24 3.79 1.90
C THR A 172 -18.19 2.60 1.78
N SER A 173 -19.08 2.62 0.78
CA SER A 173 -20.00 1.49 0.50
C SER A 173 -19.38 0.34 -0.29
N ALA A 174 -18.24 0.55 -0.94
CA ALA A 174 -17.59 -0.44 -1.81
C ALA A 174 -16.53 -1.31 -1.10
N VAL A 175 -16.16 -0.97 0.14
CA VAL A 175 -15.15 -1.69 0.93
C VAL A 175 -15.78 -2.72 1.87
N ASP A 176 -15.01 -3.74 2.24
CA ASP A 176 -15.47 -4.81 3.13
C ASP A 176 -15.27 -4.48 4.62
N TYR A 177 -14.39 -3.51 4.93
CA TYR A 177 -14.12 -3.09 6.30
C TYR A 177 -13.66 -1.64 6.35
N ILE A 178 -14.20 -0.89 7.33
CA ILE A 178 -13.77 0.48 7.63
C ILE A 178 -13.10 0.46 9.00
N VAL A 179 -11.82 0.84 9.02
CA VAL A 179 -11.07 1.02 10.26
C VAL A 179 -11.62 2.20 11.04
N ASP A 180 -11.68 2.08 12.36
CA ASP A 180 -12.25 3.10 13.25
C ASP A 180 -11.65 4.50 12.98
N PRO A 181 -12.48 5.50 12.61
CA PRO A 181 -12.01 6.84 12.29
C PRO A 181 -11.25 7.56 13.41
N ARG A 182 -11.41 7.13 14.66
CA ARG A 182 -10.65 7.68 15.79
C ARG A 182 -9.13 7.49 15.67
N LEU A 183 -8.69 6.57 14.79
CA LEU A 183 -7.26 6.34 14.50
C LEU A 183 -6.66 7.35 13.51
N GLU A 184 -7.46 8.24 12.90
CA GLU A 184 -6.94 9.24 11.94
C GLU A 184 -6.09 10.37 12.57
N ALA A 185 -6.03 10.46 13.89
CA ALA A 185 -5.37 11.57 14.60
C ALA A 185 -3.87 11.73 14.28
N GLY A 186 -3.20 10.67 13.77
CA GLY A 186 -1.80 10.69 13.35
C GLY A 186 -1.55 11.03 11.88
N SER A 187 -2.60 11.30 11.09
CA SER A 187 -2.47 11.59 9.66
C SER A 187 -2.04 13.03 9.41
N THR A 188 -1.05 13.24 8.53
CA THR A 188 -0.58 14.58 8.14
C THR A 188 -1.53 15.28 7.17
N GLY A 189 -2.37 14.53 6.47
CA GLY A 189 -3.22 15.04 5.39
C GLY A 189 -2.46 15.39 4.11
N GLN A 190 -1.18 15.01 4.02
CA GLN A 190 -0.31 15.23 2.86
C GLN A 190 0.18 13.89 2.31
N ALA A 191 0.37 13.82 0.98
CA ALA A 191 0.92 12.65 0.34
C ALA A 191 2.42 12.49 0.69
N SER A 192 2.92 11.24 0.67
CA SER A 192 4.35 10.96 0.87
C SER A 192 5.22 11.58 -0.22
N GLN A 193 6.48 11.86 0.07
CA GLN A 193 7.50 12.01 -0.98
C GLN A 193 7.60 10.71 -1.79
N ILE A 194 8.01 10.82 -3.05
CA ILE A 194 8.29 9.65 -3.90
C ILE A 194 9.67 9.82 -4.51
N ILE A 195 10.54 8.86 -4.26
CA ILE A 195 11.91 8.83 -4.74
C ILE A 195 12.14 7.49 -5.47
N ARG A 196 12.65 7.54 -6.69
CA ARG A 196 13.12 6.35 -7.42
C ARG A 196 14.60 6.14 -7.11
N ILE A 197 14.98 4.88 -6.90
CA ILE A 197 16.35 4.50 -6.58
C ILE A 197 16.80 3.39 -7.52
N GLY A 198 17.95 3.58 -8.16
CA GLY A 198 18.66 2.54 -8.93
C GLY A 198 19.61 1.71 -8.08
N LEU A 199 20.01 0.54 -8.58
CA LEU A 199 21.01 -0.34 -7.93
C LEU A 199 22.42 0.28 -7.97
N ASP A 200 22.68 1.14 -8.92
CA ASP A 200 23.93 1.89 -9.11
C ASP A 200 24.03 3.17 -8.27
N GLY A 201 23.02 3.44 -7.43
CA GLY A 201 22.94 4.62 -6.58
C GLY A 201 22.29 5.84 -7.25
N GLU A 202 21.70 5.68 -8.42
CA GLU A 202 20.86 6.74 -9.00
C GLU A 202 19.67 7.06 -8.12
N VAL A 203 19.41 8.36 -7.92
CA VAL A 203 18.30 8.89 -7.12
C VAL A 203 17.53 9.92 -7.94
N GLU A 204 16.24 9.69 -8.13
CA GLU A 204 15.34 10.59 -8.84
C GLU A 204 14.15 10.97 -7.94
N ILE A 205 13.94 12.26 -7.69
CA ILE A 205 12.78 12.75 -6.94
C ILE A 205 11.59 12.88 -7.89
N ILE A 206 10.61 11.99 -7.73
CA ILE A 206 9.38 12.00 -8.54
C ILE A 206 8.35 12.97 -7.95
N ARG A 207 8.31 13.07 -6.61
CA ARG A 207 7.44 13.99 -5.87
C ARG A 207 8.08 14.34 -4.54
N SER A 208 8.19 15.63 -4.24
CA SER A 208 8.63 16.18 -2.95
C SER A 208 7.44 16.48 -2.01
#